data_36a34b33a7fc30c0ae08ca6aff1cafe6
#
_entry.id   36a34b33a7fc30c0ae08ca6aff1cafe6
#
_cell.length_a   1.000
_cell.length_b   1.000
_cell.length_c   1.000
_cell.angle_alpha   90.00
_cell.angle_beta   90.00
_cell.angle_gamma   90.00
#
_symmetry.space_group_name_H-M   'P 1'
#
loop_
_entity.id
_entity.type
_entity.pdbx_description
1 polymer ?
#
loop_
_entity_poly.entity_id
_entity_poly.type
_entity_poly.pdbx_seq_one_letter_code
_entity_poly.pdbx_strand_id
1 'polypeptide(L)'
;MKIGVSSGCFYPRRTEECLALVAESGVKYTEIFFNTDSELDEKYLYDLKKAADEKGIQAISVHPFTSAIETFMFFPPSGYKLPDSIKYYEKYFRACQILGAKYVVIHGCHTTAEYMDMKTYAEIMNKLSQRAREYGVYIAQENVVRFKCGYIENLKEFVRYADEEIMFTLDVKQSFRAQQDIWEIMSLMGKRISHIHISDYEGDRDSLLPGQGCFDFKKLFEKAETVYGVEHALIEVYNDRLGSMDNLRSSVELMNNI
;
A
#
# COMPACT_ATOMS: atom_id res chain seq x y z
N MET A 1 4.43 -17.50 0.26
CA MET A 1 3.90 -16.12 0.41
C MET A 1 2.77 -16.09 1.43
N LYS A 2 2.73 -15.13 2.35
CA LYS A 2 1.62 -14.94 3.29
C LYS A 2 0.55 -14.08 2.62
N ILE A 3 -0.62 -14.65 2.39
CA ILE A 3 -1.72 -13.96 1.70
C ILE A 3 -2.60 -13.21 2.70
N GLY A 4 -2.93 -11.98 2.37
CA GLY A 4 -3.85 -11.12 3.10
C GLY A 4 -4.85 -10.42 2.18
N VAL A 5 -5.70 -9.58 2.75
CA VAL A 5 -6.69 -8.78 2.01
C VAL A 5 -6.63 -7.34 2.54
N SER A 6 -6.55 -6.35 1.67
CA SER A 6 -6.69 -4.95 2.06
C SER A 6 -8.14 -4.64 2.47
N SER A 7 -8.32 -3.97 3.60
CA SER A 7 -9.65 -3.51 4.02
C SER A 7 -10.27 -2.53 3.02
N GLY A 8 -9.42 -1.90 2.18
CA GLY A 8 -9.84 -1.05 1.08
C GLY A 8 -10.71 -1.74 0.03
N CYS A 9 -10.64 -3.08 -0.08
CA CYS A 9 -11.54 -3.87 -0.95
C CYS A 9 -13.02 -3.67 -0.63
N PHE A 10 -13.34 -3.26 0.59
CA PHE A 10 -14.71 -3.12 1.06
C PHE A 10 -15.17 -1.66 1.17
N TYR A 11 -14.33 -0.70 0.73
CA TYR A 11 -14.73 0.72 0.67
C TYR A 11 -16.06 0.87 -0.11
N PRO A 12 -17.04 1.69 0.35
CA PRO A 12 -16.94 2.72 1.39
C PRO A 12 -17.47 2.30 2.78
N ARG A 13 -17.42 1.02 3.14
CA ARG A 13 -17.84 0.57 4.48
C ARG A 13 -16.92 1.13 5.56
N ARG A 14 -17.39 1.17 6.80
CA ARG A 14 -16.58 1.58 7.95
C ARG A 14 -15.42 0.60 8.16
N THR A 15 -14.28 1.10 8.64
CA THR A 15 -13.07 0.30 8.79
C THR A 15 -13.26 -0.91 9.72
N GLU A 16 -14.04 -0.78 10.80
CA GLU A 16 -14.36 -1.91 11.68
C GLU A 16 -15.24 -2.99 11.02
N GLU A 17 -16.15 -2.58 10.12
CA GLU A 17 -16.94 -3.51 9.31
C GLU A 17 -16.08 -4.22 8.27
N CYS A 18 -15.16 -3.47 7.64
CA CYS A 18 -14.20 -4.02 6.68
C CYS A 18 -13.31 -5.08 7.35
N LEU A 19 -12.83 -4.81 8.57
CA LEU A 19 -12.03 -5.77 9.33
C LEU A 19 -12.80 -7.08 9.62
N ALA A 20 -14.10 -7.01 9.86
CA ALA A 20 -14.92 -8.20 10.02
C ALA A 20 -14.99 -9.03 8.72
N LEU A 21 -15.13 -8.37 7.56
CA LEU A 21 -15.13 -9.02 6.25
C LEU A 21 -13.76 -9.59 5.87
N VAL A 22 -12.68 -8.89 6.24
CA VAL A 22 -11.30 -9.42 6.10
C VAL A 22 -11.18 -10.75 6.87
N ALA A 23 -11.62 -10.79 8.13
CA ALA A 23 -11.59 -12.02 8.92
C ALA A 23 -12.46 -13.13 8.30
N GLU A 24 -13.64 -12.76 7.76
CA GLU A 24 -14.54 -13.69 7.07
C GLU A 24 -13.93 -14.29 5.80
N SER A 25 -13.00 -13.59 5.14
CA SER A 25 -12.29 -14.14 3.98
C SER A 25 -11.28 -15.24 4.30
N GLY A 26 -11.01 -15.50 5.59
CA GLY A 26 -10.13 -16.57 6.06
C GLY A 26 -8.65 -16.22 6.13
N VAL A 27 -8.27 -14.96 5.87
CA VAL A 27 -6.88 -14.50 5.98
C VAL A 27 -6.51 -14.08 7.40
N LYS A 28 -5.21 -14.00 7.66
CA LYS A 28 -4.64 -13.49 8.94
C LYS A 28 -3.99 -12.12 8.81
N TYR A 29 -3.76 -11.65 7.59
CA TYR A 29 -2.99 -10.43 7.33
C TYR A 29 -3.84 -9.42 6.58
N THR A 30 -3.68 -8.14 6.92
CA THR A 30 -4.44 -7.07 6.29
C THR A 30 -3.63 -5.79 6.19
N GLU A 31 -4.03 -4.95 5.26
CA GLU A 31 -3.79 -3.51 5.27
C GLU A 31 -5.04 -2.82 5.81
N ILE A 32 -4.86 -1.88 6.71
CA ILE A 32 -5.95 -1.04 7.22
C ILE A 32 -6.04 0.23 6.37
N PHE A 33 -7.07 0.33 5.55
CA PHE A 33 -7.42 1.54 4.82
C PHE A 33 -8.34 2.40 5.69
N PHE A 34 -7.89 3.60 6.04
CA PHE A 34 -8.69 4.57 6.77
C PHE A 34 -9.57 5.40 5.83
N ASN A 35 -10.77 5.75 6.27
CA ASN A 35 -11.74 6.51 5.48
C ASN A 35 -11.81 7.98 5.91
N THR A 36 -11.48 8.29 7.17
CA THR A 36 -11.70 9.63 7.75
C THR A 36 -10.78 9.89 8.94
N ASP A 37 -10.64 11.19 9.28
CA ASP A 37 -9.79 11.65 10.38
C ASP A 37 -10.20 11.09 11.75
N SER A 38 -11.50 10.93 12.00
CA SER A 38 -11.99 10.39 13.28
C SER A 38 -11.60 8.92 13.52
N GLU A 39 -11.28 8.17 12.46
CA GLU A 39 -10.74 6.80 12.59
C GLU A 39 -9.29 6.78 13.07
N LEU A 40 -8.63 7.93 13.13
CA LEU A 40 -7.28 8.10 13.67
C LEU A 40 -7.28 8.51 15.16
N ASP A 41 -8.43 8.63 15.80
CA ASP A 41 -8.53 8.88 17.23
C ASP A 41 -8.03 7.66 18.01
N GLU A 42 -7.19 7.89 19.05
CA GLU A 42 -6.56 6.78 19.79
C GLU A 42 -7.59 5.79 20.36
N LYS A 43 -8.71 6.29 20.88
CA LYS A 43 -9.77 5.39 21.39
C LYS A 43 -10.28 4.45 20.30
N TYR A 44 -10.57 4.98 19.11
CA TYR A 44 -11.02 4.18 17.98
C TYR A 44 -9.94 3.16 17.57
N LEU A 45 -8.68 3.58 17.52
CA LEU A 45 -7.57 2.70 17.15
C LEU A 45 -7.37 1.55 18.14
N TYR A 46 -7.52 1.80 19.46
CA TYR A 46 -7.47 0.73 20.47
C TYR A 46 -8.66 -0.23 20.35
N ASP A 47 -9.86 0.29 20.09
CA ASP A 47 -11.05 -0.54 19.87
C ASP A 47 -10.88 -1.40 18.59
N LEU A 48 -10.36 -0.82 17.52
CA LEU A 48 -10.04 -1.51 16.26
C LEU A 48 -8.97 -2.60 16.46
N LYS A 49 -7.89 -2.27 17.20
CA LYS A 49 -6.83 -3.24 17.56
C LYS A 49 -7.39 -4.43 18.33
N LYS A 50 -8.21 -4.16 19.33
CA LYS A 50 -8.88 -5.22 20.10
C LYS A 50 -9.72 -6.12 19.21
N ALA A 51 -10.53 -5.53 18.30
CA ALA A 51 -11.34 -6.30 17.36
C ALA A 51 -10.49 -7.14 16.39
N ALA A 52 -9.32 -6.62 15.95
CA ALA A 52 -8.37 -7.35 15.13
C ALA A 52 -7.79 -8.56 15.89
N ASP A 53 -7.36 -8.36 17.15
CA ASP A 53 -6.78 -9.40 17.98
C ASP A 53 -7.80 -10.53 18.29
N GLU A 54 -9.04 -10.17 18.61
CA GLU A 54 -10.12 -11.14 18.84
C GLU A 54 -10.41 -12.00 17.60
N LYS A 55 -10.15 -11.48 16.40
CA LYS A 55 -10.31 -12.19 15.12
C LYS A 55 -9.03 -12.87 14.62
N GLY A 56 -7.91 -12.68 15.33
CA GLY A 56 -6.60 -13.18 14.91
C GLY A 56 -6.05 -12.51 13.65
N ILE A 57 -6.43 -11.25 13.39
CA ILE A 57 -5.98 -10.45 12.24
C ILE A 57 -4.80 -9.58 12.66
N GLN A 58 -3.75 -9.61 11.85
CA GLN A 58 -2.56 -8.78 11.98
C GLN A 58 -2.52 -7.72 10.89
N ALA A 59 -2.46 -6.45 11.27
CA ALA A 59 -2.21 -5.36 10.34
C ALA A 59 -0.73 -5.37 9.92
N ILE A 60 -0.47 -5.34 8.61
CA ILE A 60 0.86 -5.24 8.02
C ILE A 60 1.20 -3.78 7.74
N SER A 61 0.26 -3.07 7.17
CA SER A 61 0.36 -1.69 6.74
C SER A 61 -0.90 -0.90 7.07
N VAL A 62 -0.76 0.41 7.00
CA VAL A 62 -1.84 1.40 7.08
C VAL A 62 -1.85 2.18 5.78
N HIS A 63 -3.03 2.33 5.19
CA HIS A 63 -3.24 3.12 3.99
C HIS A 63 -4.01 4.41 4.33
N PRO A 64 -3.40 5.60 4.15
CA PRO A 64 -4.03 6.87 4.44
C PRO A 64 -5.21 7.20 3.52
N PHE A 65 -6.32 7.69 4.06
CA PHE A 65 -7.39 8.29 3.24
C PHE A 65 -6.94 9.58 2.54
N THR A 66 -5.86 10.18 3.00
CA THR A 66 -5.26 11.39 2.42
C THR A 66 -4.37 11.11 1.21
N SER A 67 -4.18 9.86 0.81
CA SER A 67 -3.28 9.47 -0.29
C SER A 67 -3.59 10.22 -1.61
N ALA A 68 -4.86 10.49 -1.90
CA ALA A 68 -5.26 11.25 -3.09
C ALA A 68 -4.84 12.74 -3.06
N ILE A 69 -4.59 13.31 -1.89
CA ILE A 69 -4.23 14.72 -1.71
C ILE A 69 -2.79 14.94 -1.26
N GLU A 70 -1.97 13.92 -1.19
CA GLU A 70 -0.56 14.01 -0.79
C GLU A 70 0.24 15.02 -1.61
N THR A 71 -0.06 15.15 -2.90
CA THR A 71 0.55 16.18 -3.77
C THR A 71 0.38 17.58 -3.19
N PHE A 72 -0.81 17.91 -2.68
CA PHE A 72 -1.10 19.22 -2.08
C PHE A 72 -0.54 19.36 -0.66
N MET A 73 -0.36 18.25 0.03
CA MET A 73 0.18 18.22 1.39
C MET A 73 1.70 18.36 1.39
N PHE A 74 2.40 17.49 0.69
CA PHE A 74 3.85 17.36 0.78
C PHE A 74 4.60 18.12 -0.32
N PHE A 75 4.00 18.29 -1.49
CA PHE A 75 4.67 18.77 -2.70
C PHE A 75 4.12 20.09 -3.27
N PRO A 76 3.67 21.05 -2.43
CA PRO A 76 3.25 22.34 -2.96
C PRO A 76 4.47 23.13 -3.49
N PRO A 77 4.29 24.02 -4.50
CA PRO A 77 5.41 24.79 -5.06
C PRO A 77 6.19 25.61 -4.03
N SER A 78 5.54 26.09 -2.97
CA SER A 78 6.14 26.96 -1.95
C SER A 78 6.82 26.21 -0.79
N GLY A 79 6.56 24.91 -0.64
CA GLY A 79 7.17 24.06 0.42
C GLY A 79 6.78 24.37 1.89
N TYR A 80 6.10 25.49 2.18
CA TYR A 80 5.84 25.92 3.56
C TYR A 80 4.89 25.00 4.34
N LYS A 81 4.08 24.20 3.65
CA LYS A 81 3.13 23.26 4.29
C LYS A 81 3.78 21.97 4.78
N LEU A 82 4.98 21.67 4.35
CA LEU A 82 5.62 20.38 4.65
C LEU A 82 5.70 20.06 6.14
N PRO A 83 6.07 21.00 7.05
CA PRO A 83 6.09 20.69 8.48
C PRO A 83 4.72 20.30 9.05
N ASP A 84 3.65 21.00 8.64
CA ASP A 84 2.29 20.70 9.09
C ASP A 84 1.79 19.38 8.50
N SER A 85 2.15 19.07 7.26
CA SER A 85 1.79 17.81 6.62
C SER A 85 2.48 16.62 7.28
N ILE A 86 3.77 16.73 7.60
CA ILE A 86 4.50 15.72 8.37
C ILE A 86 3.85 15.53 9.74
N LYS A 87 3.54 16.62 10.45
CA LYS A 87 2.86 16.58 11.75
C LYS A 87 1.49 15.90 11.66
N TYR A 88 0.74 16.14 10.58
CA TYR A 88 -0.52 15.45 10.37
C TYR A 88 -0.33 13.93 10.18
N TYR A 89 0.73 13.51 9.45
CA TYR A 89 1.03 12.11 9.22
C TYR A 89 1.50 11.36 10.46
N GLU A 90 1.90 12.05 11.51
CA GLU A 90 2.16 11.43 12.83
C GLU A 90 0.93 10.67 13.37
N LYS A 91 -0.28 11.07 13.01
CA LYS A 91 -1.50 10.32 13.33
C LYS A 91 -1.47 8.90 12.73
N TYR A 92 -1.02 8.76 11.46
CA TYR A 92 -0.87 7.45 10.82
C TYR A 92 0.28 6.65 11.41
N PHE A 93 1.38 7.31 11.77
CA PHE A 93 2.49 6.63 12.45
C PHE A 93 2.04 6.12 13.83
N ARG A 94 1.26 6.91 14.54
CA ARG A 94 0.66 6.49 15.82
C ARG A 94 -0.34 5.35 15.62
N ALA A 95 -1.15 5.39 14.57
CA ALA A 95 -2.06 4.30 14.21
C ALA A 95 -1.29 3.00 13.96
N CYS A 96 -0.17 3.06 13.21
CA CYS A 96 0.71 1.89 13.01
C CYS A 96 1.20 1.32 14.36
N GLN A 97 1.67 2.16 15.28
CA GLN A 97 2.12 1.70 16.61
C GLN A 97 1.02 0.97 17.38
N ILE A 98 -0.18 1.53 17.41
CA ILE A 98 -1.31 0.95 18.15
C ILE A 98 -1.76 -0.36 17.50
N LEU A 99 -1.87 -0.38 16.17
CA LEU A 99 -2.33 -1.55 15.41
C LEU A 99 -1.25 -2.65 15.26
N GLY A 100 0.02 -2.32 15.55
CA GLY A 100 1.14 -3.23 15.36
C GLY A 100 1.57 -3.36 13.90
N ALA A 101 1.13 -2.44 13.03
CA ALA A 101 1.59 -2.34 11.65
C ALA A 101 2.98 -1.70 11.56
N LYS A 102 3.71 -1.99 10.48
CA LYS A 102 5.06 -1.44 10.28
C LYS A 102 5.15 -0.38 9.20
N TYR A 103 4.20 -0.35 8.28
CA TYR A 103 4.30 0.45 7.07
C TYR A 103 3.12 1.40 6.92
N VAL A 104 3.41 2.62 6.45
CA VAL A 104 2.40 3.57 5.96
C VAL A 104 2.59 3.70 4.45
N VAL A 105 1.57 3.35 3.68
CA VAL A 105 1.59 3.43 2.22
C VAL A 105 1.49 4.89 1.78
N ILE A 106 2.30 5.29 0.82
CA ILE A 106 2.38 6.64 0.27
C ILE A 106 2.23 6.58 -1.25
N HIS A 107 1.30 7.34 -1.82
CA HIS A 107 1.17 7.54 -3.27
C HIS A 107 2.14 8.60 -3.79
N GLY A 108 2.31 9.69 -3.03
CA GLY A 108 3.28 10.73 -3.29
C GLY A 108 2.82 11.87 -4.20
N CYS A 109 3.65 12.26 -5.17
CA CYS A 109 3.42 13.41 -6.03
C CYS A 109 2.77 13.01 -7.35
N HIS A 110 1.65 13.64 -7.70
CA HIS A 110 0.93 13.42 -8.95
C HIS A 110 1.78 13.83 -10.17
N THR A 111 1.61 13.13 -11.30
CA THR A 111 2.36 13.39 -12.54
C THR A 111 2.16 14.79 -13.09
N THR A 112 1.00 15.42 -12.85
CA THR A 112 0.70 16.80 -13.29
C THR A 112 1.49 17.89 -12.55
N ALA A 113 2.19 17.54 -11.47
CA ALA A 113 3.08 18.47 -10.78
C ALA A 113 4.45 18.51 -11.49
N GLU A 114 4.48 19.12 -12.70
CA GLU A 114 5.67 19.18 -13.57
C GLU A 114 6.83 19.94 -12.91
N TYR A 115 6.52 20.89 -12.01
CA TYR A 115 7.52 21.66 -11.26
C TYR A 115 8.32 20.81 -10.24
N MET A 116 7.87 19.60 -9.94
CA MET A 116 8.51 18.73 -8.94
C MET A 116 9.49 17.78 -9.64
N ASP A 117 10.78 18.02 -9.48
CA ASP A 117 11.82 17.09 -9.90
C ASP A 117 11.98 15.94 -8.88
N MET A 118 12.57 14.82 -9.31
CA MET A 118 12.64 13.61 -8.49
C MET A 118 13.67 13.70 -7.36
N LYS A 119 14.65 14.58 -7.45
CA LYS A 119 15.60 14.83 -6.35
C LYS A 119 14.91 15.57 -5.21
N THR A 120 14.24 16.67 -5.51
CA THR A 120 13.44 17.43 -4.53
C THR A 120 12.33 16.54 -3.93
N TYR A 121 11.69 15.73 -4.77
CA TYR A 121 10.71 14.73 -4.32
C TYR A 121 11.31 13.80 -3.27
N ALA A 122 12.46 13.19 -3.56
CA ALA A 122 13.13 12.27 -2.64
C ALA A 122 13.57 12.95 -1.33
N GLU A 123 14.07 14.20 -1.41
CA GLU A 123 14.43 14.97 -0.21
C GLU A 123 13.25 15.22 0.73
N ILE A 124 12.05 15.43 0.18
CA ILE A 124 10.81 15.56 0.95
C ILE A 124 10.43 14.22 1.58
N MET A 125 10.48 13.14 0.81
CA MET A 125 10.18 11.80 1.29
C MET A 125 11.17 11.34 2.36
N ASN A 126 12.45 11.70 2.24
CA ASN A 126 13.46 11.42 3.26
C ASN A 126 13.11 12.09 4.61
N LYS A 127 12.63 13.34 4.59
CA LYS A 127 12.16 14.02 5.82
C LYS A 127 10.96 13.32 6.45
N LEU A 128 10.00 12.88 5.62
CA LEU A 128 8.83 12.13 6.10
C LEU A 128 9.26 10.77 6.67
N SER A 129 10.17 10.06 5.99
CA SER A 129 10.74 8.80 6.43
C SER A 129 11.46 8.94 7.78
N GLN A 130 12.32 9.94 7.91
CA GLN A 130 13.01 10.22 9.17
C GLN A 130 12.02 10.41 10.32
N ARG A 131 10.94 11.15 10.11
CA ARG A 131 9.91 11.34 11.13
C ARG A 131 9.16 10.06 11.46
N ALA A 132 8.82 9.25 10.46
CA ALA A 132 8.18 7.95 10.66
C ALA A 132 9.05 7.00 11.51
N ARG A 133 10.38 7.02 11.28
CA ARG A 133 11.33 6.20 12.03
C ARG A 133 11.36 6.51 13.52
N GLU A 134 11.09 7.75 13.95
CA GLU A 134 10.97 8.10 15.38
C GLU A 134 9.82 7.36 16.06
N TYR A 135 8.81 6.92 15.29
CA TYR A 135 7.70 6.07 15.73
C TYR A 135 7.97 4.56 15.55
N GLY A 136 9.14 4.17 15.03
CA GLY A 136 9.44 2.79 14.68
C GLY A 136 8.70 2.28 13.43
N VAL A 137 8.24 3.20 12.58
CA VAL A 137 7.43 2.95 11.38
C VAL A 137 8.24 3.28 10.13
N TYR A 138 7.96 2.61 9.03
CA TYR A 138 8.51 2.91 7.70
C TYR A 138 7.41 3.47 6.80
N ILE A 139 7.77 4.41 5.93
CA ILE A 139 6.91 4.76 4.80
C ILE A 139 7.18 3.78 3.64
N ALA A 140 6.14 3.43 2.90
CA ALA A 140 6.21 2.52 1.76
C ALA A 140 5.63 3.22 0.52
N GLN A 141 6.52 3.63 -0.40
CA GLN A 141 6.14 4.28 -1.65
C GLN A 141 5.49 3.28 -2.60
N GLU A 142 4.26 3.54 -3.01
CA GLU A 142 3.54 2.70 -3.98
C GLU A 142 3.73 3.22 -5.43
N ASN A 143 3.75 2.29 -6.40
CA ASN A 143 3.89 2.60 -7.83
C ASN A 143 2.55 2.95 -8.49
N VAL A 144 1.86 3.96 -8.02
CA VAL A 144 0.52 4.33 -8.51
C VAL A 144 0.57 5.08 -9.85
N VAL A 145 -0.24 4.65 -10.83
CA VAL A 145 -0.25 5.16 -12.22
C VAL A 145 -0.43 6.68 -12.36
N ARG A 146 -1.15 7.32 -11.46
CA ARG A 146 -1.37 8.79 -11.50
C ARG A 146 -0.23 9.58 -10.84
N PHE A 147 0.72 8.89 -10.21
CA PHE A 147 1.78 9.49 -9.43
C PHE A 147 3.15 9.22 -10.06
N LYS A 148 4.13 10.05 -9.75
CA LYS A 148 5.43 10.03 -10.40
C LYS A 148 6.13 8.67 -10.29
N CYS A 149 6.09 8.01 -9.13
CA CYS A 149 6.71 6.70 -8.92
C CYS A 149 5.98 5.53 -9.60
N GLY A 150 4.84 5.76 -10.26
CA GLY A 150 4.19 4.79 -11.16
C GLY A 150 4.95 4.55 -12.48
N TYR A 151 5.98 5.35 -12.78
CA TYR A 151 6.74 5.29 -14.02
C TYR A 151 8.20 4.95 -13.74
N ILE A 152 8.75 4.00 -14.49
CA ILE A 152 10.10 3.44 -14.32
C ILE A 152 11.17 4.53 -14.32
N GLU A 153 11.12 5.49 -15.22
CA GLU A 153 12.14 6.55 -15.30
C GLU A 153 12.17 7.42 -14.04
N ASN A 154 11.01 7.79 -13.52
CA ASN A 154 10.92 8.53 -12.27
C ASN A 154 11.33 7.66 -11.07
N LEU A 155 10.94 6.38 -11.07
CA LEU A 155 11.30 5.46 -9.99
C LEU A 155 12.83 5.24 -9.94
N LYS A 156 13.51 5.13 -11.10
CA LYS A 156 14.99 5.07 -11.19
C LYS A 156 15.64 6.28 -10.52
N GLU A 157 15.14 7.48 -10.82
CA GLU A 157 15.66 8.69 -10.20
C GLU A 157 15.33 8.76 -8.71
N PHE A 158 14.10 8.41 -8.33
CA PHE A 158 13.70 8.38 -6.92
C PHE A 158 14.61 7.46 -6.10
N VAL A 159 14.82 6.23 -6.53
CA VAL A 159 15.68 5.25 -5.85
C VAL A 159 17.11 5.76 -5.66
N ARG A 160 17.61 6.61 -6.58
CA ARG A 160 18.95 7.19 -6.51
C ARG A 160 19.15 8.19 -5.38
N TYR A 161 18.07 8.91 -4.99
CA TYR A 161 18.11 9.99 -3.99
C TYR A 161 17.36 9.65 -2.70
N ALA A 162 16.54 8.62 -2.72
CA ALA A 162 15.75 8.19 -1.58
C ALA A 162 16.62 7.43 -0.56
N ASP A 163 16.43 7.73 0.72
CA ASP A 163 17.04 7.01 1.82
C ASP A 163 16.71 5.51 1.74
N GLU A 164 17.66 4.66 2.16
CA GLU A 164 17.50 3.20 2.13
C GLU A 164 16.37 2.70 3.05
N GLU A 165 15.97 3.50 4.02
CA GLU A 165 14.87 3.20 4.94
C GLU A 165 13.47 3.43 4.34
N ILE A 166 13.38 4.07 3.16
CA ILE A 166 12.13 4.17 2.41
C ILE A 166 11.84 2.82 1.76
N MET A 167 10.75 2.21 2.19
CA MET A 167 10.26 0.96 1.63
C MET A 167 9.35 1.21 0.42
N PHE A 168 8.94 0.13 -0.23
CA PHE A 168 8.05 0.17 -1.38
C PHE A 168 6.87 -0.79 -1.21
N THR A 169 5.71 -0.39 -1.72
CA THR A 169 4.59 -1.27 -1.99
C THR A 169 4.52 -1.50 -3.49
N LEU A 170 4.67 -2.75 -3.93
CA LEU A 170 4.55 -3.10 -5.35
C LEU A 170 3.09 -3.43 -5.67
N ASP A 171 2.45 -2.65 -6.54
CA ASP A 171 1.08 -2.91 -6.97
C ASP A 171 1.03 -3.40 -8.43
N VAL A 172 0.46 -4.60 -8.62
CA VAL A 172 0.32 -5.26 -9.93
C VAL A 172 -0.63 -4.48 -10.84
N LYS A 173 -1.78 -4.06 -10.34
CA LYS A 173 -2.80 -3.27 -11.05
C LYS A 173 -2.24 -1.95 -11.56
N GLN A 174 -1.47 -1.26 -10.73
CA GLN A 174 -0.90 0.04 -11.08
C GLN A 174 0.19 -0.10 -12.15
N SER A 175 1.01 -1.15 -12.09
CA SER A 175 1.99 -1.45 -13.14
C SER A 175 1.30 -1.70 -14.49
N PHE A 176 0.23 -2.50 -14.50
CA PHE A 176 -0.58 -2.77 -15.68
C PHE A 176 -1.18 -1.48 -16.26
N ARG A 177 -1.83 -0.66 -15.44
CA ARG A 177 -2.44 0.62 -15.85
C ARG A 177 -1.44 1.61 -16.40
N ALA A 178 -0.26 1.67 -15.81
CA ALA A 178 0.82 2.54 -16.27
C ALA A 178 1.54 2.00 -17.51
N GLN A 179 1.19 0.78 -17.97
CA GLN A 179 1.87 0.07 -19.05
C GLN A 179 3.38 -0.05 -18.81
N GLN A 180 3.75 -0.29 -17.55
CA GLN A 180 5.15 -0.44 -17.14
C GLN A 180 5.46 -1.91 -16.85
N ASP A 181 6.68 -2.34 -17.15
CA ASP A 181 7.13 -3.69 -16.82
C ASP A 181 7.27 -3.86 -15.31
N ILE A 182 6.37 -4.67 -14.72
CA ILE A 182 6.38 -4.98 -13.30
C ILE A 182 7.70 -5.61 -12.84
N TRP A 183 8.36 -6.39 -13.70
CA TRP A 183 9.62 -7.04 -13.37
C TRP A 183 10.77 -6.06 -13.25
N GLU A 184 10.76 -4.99 -14.07
CA GLU A 184 11.70 -3.89 -13.95
C GLU A 184 11.41 -3.04 -12.71
N ILE A 185 10.14 -2.70 -12.44
CA ILE A 185 9.73 -2.00 -11.22
C ILE A 185 10.20 -2.78 -9.98
N MET A 186 9.90 -4.08 -9.94
CA MET A 186 10.30 -4.97 -8.84
C MET A 186 11.82 -5.00 -8.65
N SER A 187 12.58 -4.99 -9.74
CA SER A 187 14.05 -4.95 -9.70
C SER A 187 14.58 -3.63 -9.13
N LEU A 188 13.95 -2.51 -9.46
CA LEU A 188 14.31 -1.19 -8.95
C LEU A 188 13.99 -1.03 -7.46
N MET A 189 12.85 -1.53 -7.02
CA MET A 189 12.45 -1.54 -5.61
C MET A 189 13.32 -2.48 -4.77
N GLY A 190 13.71 -3.61 -5.35
CA GLY A 190 14.65 -4.58 -4.78
C GLY A 190 14.21 -5.12 -3.42
N LYS A 191 15.14 -5.28 -2.49
CA LYS A 191 14.88 -5.78 -1.13
C LYS A 191 14.12 -4.80 -0.24
N ARG A 192 13.79 -3.62 -0.74
CA ARG A 192 12.97 -2.62 -0.04
C ARG A 192 11.47 -2.81 -0.26
N ILE A 193 11.04 -3.84 -0.98
CA ILE A 193 9.61 -4.17 -1.10
C ILE A 193 9.11 -4.67 0.26
N SER A 194 8.19 -3.93 0.87
CA SER A 194 7.57 -4.26 2.15
C SER A 194 6.49 -5.34 2.00
N HIS A 195 5.64 -5.18 0.99
CA HIS A 195 4.55 -6.08 0.62
C HIS A 195 4.09 -5.78 -0.81
N ILE A 196 3.25 -6.65 -1.34
CA ILE A 196 2.72 -6.55 -2.71
C ILE A 196 1.19 -6.42 -2.65
N HIS A 197 0.63 -5.45 -3.38
CA HIS A 197 -0.80 -5.41 -3.68
C HIS A 197 -1.05 -6.25 -4.93
N ILE A 198 -1.85 -7.31 -4.78
CA ILE A 198 -2.15 -8.23 -5.86
C ILE A 198 -3.61 -8.10 -6.33
N SER A 199 -3.76 -8.03 -7.62
CA SER A 199 -5.01 -8.17 -8.36
C SER A 199 -4.69 -8.72 -9.74
N ASP A 200 -5.70 -9.22 -10.43
CA ASP A 200 -5.56 -9.80 -11.76
C ASP A 200 -6.07 -8.86 -12.85
N TYR A 201 -5.76 -9.19 -14.10
CA TYR A 201 -6.26 -8.48 -15.28
C TYR A 201 -6.42 -9.45 -16.47
N GLU A 202 -7.32 -9.11 -17.38
CA GLU A 202 -7.53 -9.83 -18.64
C GLU A 202 -7.99 -8.87 -19.73
N GLY A 203 -7.25 -8.77 -20.83
CA GLY A 203 -7.51 -7.82 -21.90
C GLY A 203 -7.39 -6.37 -21.40
N ASP A 204 -8.47 -5.63 -21.44
CA ASP A 204 -8.60 -4.25 -20.93
C ASP A 204 -9.21 -4.16 -19.52
N ARG A 205 -9.62 -5.30 -18.95
CA ARG A 205 -10.19 -5.37 -17.60
C ARG A 205 -9.07 -5.54 -16.58
N ASP A 206 -9.07 -4.69 -15.59
CA ASP A 206 -8.16 -4.73 -14.46
C ASP A 206 -8.89 -4.86 -13.11
N SER A 207 -8.13 -4.89 -12.03
CA SER A 207 -8.67 -5.01 -10.67
C SER A 207 -9.57 -6.23 -10.47
N LEU A 208 -9.28 -7.33 -11.18
CA LEU A 208 -9.93 -8.62 -11.01
C LEU A 208 -9.36 -9.33 -9.76
N LEU A 209 -10.16 -10.19 -9.15
CA LEU A 209 -9.63 -11.08 -8.11
C LEU A 209 -8.55 -11.99 -8.69
N PRO A 210 -7.45 -12.24 -7.96
CA PRO A 210 -6.41 -13.17 -8.40
C PRO A 210 -6.98 -14.55 -8.80
N GLY A 211 -6.62 -15.00 -10.00
CA GLY A 211 -7.14 -16.22 -10.63
C GLY A 211 -8.33 -16.00 -11.57
N GLN A 212 -8.80 -14.76 -11.75
CA GLN A 212 -9.84 -14.41 -12.72
C GLN A 212 -9.29 -13.81 -14.03
N GLY A 213 -7.99 -13.73 -14.17
CA GLY A 213 -7.29 -13.18 -15.33
C GLY A 213 -6.11 -14.04 -15.76
N CYS A 214 -5.06 -13.40 -16.25
CA CYS A 214 -3.92 -14.08 -16.85
C CYS A 214 -2.55 -13.77 -16.21
N PHE A 215 -2.52 -13.07 -15.07
CA PHE A 215 -1.26 -12.71 -14.44
C PHE A 215 -0.55 -13.91 -13.80
N ASP A 216 0.76 -14.01 -13.98
CA ASP A 216 1.57 -15.12 -13.47
C ASP A 216 1.97 -14.90 -12.00
N PHE A 217 1.05 -15.20 -11.07
CA PHE A 217 1.30 -15.06 -9.61
C PHE A 217 2.38 -16.02 -9.12
N LYS A 218 2.51 -17.21 -9.73
CA LYS A 218 3.55 -18.16 -9.34
C LYS A 218 4.94 -17.57 -9.54
N LYS A 219 5.18 -17.02 -10.73
CA LYS A 219 6.44 -16.34 -11.04
C LYS A 219 6.67 -15.12 -10.13
N LEU A 220 5.60 -14.34 -9.83
CA LEU A 220 5.68 -13.20 -8.93
C LEU A 220 6.14 -13.64 -7.52
N PHE A 221 5.46 -14.61 -6.93
CA PHE A 221 5.73 -15.07 -5.58
C PHE A 221 7.10 -15.73 -5.46
N GLU A 222 7.46 -16.60 -6.41
CA GLU A 222 8.78 -17.22 -6.44
C GLU A 222 9.89 -16.15 -6.44
N LYS A 223 9.78 -15.14 -7.30
CA LYS A 223 10.77 -14.08 -7.39
C LYS A 223 10.75 -13.17 -6.15
N ALA A 224 9.57 -12.82 -5.64
CA ALA A 224 9.39 -11.97 -4.47
C ALA A 224 10.04 -12.59 -3.23
N GLU A 225 9.81 -13.87 -2.98
CA GLU A 225 10.34 -14.58 -1.82
C GLU A 225 11.84 -14.88 -1.95
N THR A 226 12.24 -15.48 -3.09
CA THR A 226 13.62 -16.02 -3.20
C THR A 226 14.67 -14.95 -3.48
N VAL A 227 14.31 -13.87 -4.21
CA VAL A 227 15.27 -12.83 -4.61
C VAL A 227 15.20 -11.62 -3.67
N TYR A 228 13.99 -11.23 -3.29
CA TYR A 228 13.77 -9.97 -2.57
C TYR A 228 13.38 -10.14 -1.11
N GLY A 229 13.00 -11.34 -0.67
CA GLY A 229 12.64 -11.63 0.72
C GLY A 229 11.29 -11.05 1.14
N VAL A 230 10.38 -10.83 0.20
CA VAL A 230 9.03 -10.34 0.48
C VAL A 230 8.20 -11.44 1.11
N GLU A 231 7.51 -11.14 2.22
CA GLU A 231 6.74 -12.14 2.95
C GLU A 231 5.23 -12.06 2.70
N HIS A 232 4.71 -10.89 2.33
CA HIS A 232 3.28 -10.62 2.31
C HIS A 232 2.79 -10.14 0.93
N ALA A 233 1.66 -10.71 0.48
CA ALA A 233 0.91 -10.23 -0.66
C ALA A 233 -0.57 -10.02 -0.23
N LEU A 234 -1.09 -8.84 -0.49
CA LEU A 234 -2.44 -8.44 -0.07
C LEU A 234 -3.33 -8.29 -1.31
N ILE A 235 -4.44 -9.01 -1.35
CA ILE A 235 -5.45 -8.82 -2.38
C ILE A 235 -6.02 -7.41 -2.24
N GLU A 236 -5.92 -6.62 -3.32
CA GLU A 236 -6.45 -5.27 -3.39
C GLU A 236 -7.20 -5.05 -4.69
N VAL A 237 -8.52 -5.12 -4.62
CA VAL A 237 -9.44 -4.89 -5.73
C VAL A 237 -10.51 -3.87 -5.33
N TYR A 238 -11.15 -3.25 -6.31
CA TYR A 238 -12.29 -2.38 -6.01
C TYR A 238 -13.51 -3.18 -5.56
N ASN A 239 -14.33 -2.59 -4.70
CA ASN A 239 -15.52 -3.24 -4.15
C ASN A 239 -16.50 -3.74 -5.23
N ASP A 240 -16.67 -3.00 -6.32
CA ASP A 240 -17.51 -3.38 -7.46
C ASP A 240 -16.91 -4.54 -8.30
N ARG A 241 -15.65 -4.89 -8.08
CA ARG A 241 -14.92 -6.00 -8.73
C ARG A 241 -14.81 -7.24 -7.85
N LEU A 242 -15.09 -7.10 -6.56
CA LEU A 242 -15.00 -8.19 -5.58
C LEU A 242 -16.02 -9.32 -5.89
N GLY A 243 -17.20 -8.97 -6.41
CA GLY A 243 -18.30 -9.91 -6.61
C GLY A 243 -18.91 -10.37 -5.28
N SER A 244 -18.57 -11.57 -4.82
CA SER A 244 -19.06 -12.11 -3.55
C SER A 244 -17.93 -12.48 -2.59
N MET A 245 -18.26 -12.70 -1.30
CA MET A 245 -17.30 -13.21 -0.33
C MET A 245 -16.78 -14.60 -0.69
N ASP A 246 -17.60 -15.43 -1.36
CA ASP A 246 -17.16 -16.74 -1.83
C ASP A 246 -16.13 -16.63 -2.95
N ASN A 247 -16.27 -15.64 -3.85
CA ASN A 247 -15.25 -15.36 -4.87
C ASN A 247 -13.93 -14.95 -4.22
N LEU A 248 -13.99 -14.09 -3.20
CA LEU A 248 -12.79 -13.67 -2.47
C LEU A 248 -12.14 -14.85 -1.74
N ARG A 249 -12.91 -15.70 -1.05
CA ARG A 249 -12.39 -16.92 -0.39
C ARG A 249 -11.70 -17.85 -1.38
N SER A 250 -12.34 -18.09 -2.54
CA SER A 250 -11.76 -18.92 -3.60
C SER A 250 -10.44 -18.34 -4.12
N SER A 251 -10.36 -17.01 -4.27
CA SER A 251 -9.13 -16.33 -4.68
C SER A 251 -8.03 -16.45 -3.60
N VAL A 252 -8.38 -16.26 -2.32
CA VAL A 252 -7.46 -16.45 -1.18
C VAL A 252 -6.94 -17.89 -1.15
N GLU A 253 -7.82 -18.88 -1.30
CA GLU A 253 -7.44 -20.30 -1.32
C GLU A 253 -6.49 -20.60 -2.50
N LEU A 254 -6.81 -20.10 -3.68
CA LEU A 254 -5.96 -20.27 -4.87
C LEU A 254 -4.56 -19.70 -4.64
N MET A 255 -4.46 -18.48 -4.09
CA MET A 255 -3.17 -17.82 -3.83
C MET A 255 -2.35 -18.52 -2.74
N ASN A 256 -2.99 -19.11 -1.74
CA ASN A 256 -2.30 -19.89 -0.71
C ASN A 256 -1.75 -21.24 -1.22
N ASN A 257 -2.22 -21.72 -2.37
CA ASN A 257 -1.81 -23.00 -2.98
C ASN A 257 -0.76 -22.86 -4.10
N ILE A 258 -0.35 -21.63 -4.42
CA ILE A 258 0.75 -21.32 -5.35
C ILE A 258 2.08 -21.33 -4.61
#